data_3ec80597821974c5ef3d992d2bea4c4c
#
_entry.id   3ec80597821974c5ef3d992d2bea4c4c
#
_cell.length_a   1.000
_cell.length_b   1.000
_cell.length_c   1.000
_cell.angle_alpha   90.00
_cell.angle_beta   90.00
_cell.angle_gamma   90.00
#
_symmetry.space_group_name_H-M   'P 1'
#
loop_
_entity.id
_entity.type
_entity.pdbx_description
1 polymer ?
#
loop_
_entity_poly.entity_id
_entity_poly.type
_entity_poly.pdbx_seq_one_letter_code
_entity_poly.pdbx_strand_id
1 'polypeptide(L)'
;MKKIAILVDGGFYKKRAKTLFGEKTPKERANELFKYCISHVNEPKDPRETGNELYRIFYYDCYPSQKVFYHPLTKKAVDLHKAPSYSWNMQFFSELTSKRKVALRMGELLESDGGFVLSESAFAEEILLSAI
;
A
#
# COMPACT_ATOMS: atom_id res chain seq x y z
N MET A 1 24.04 -1.17 -20.50
CA MET A 1 23.35 -0.86 -19.21
C MET A 1 21.92 -0.47 -19.49
N LYS A 2 20.99 -1.19 -18.94
CA LYS A 2 19.56 -0.90 -19.09
C LYS A 2 19.05 -0.11 -17.88
N LYS A 3 18.17 0.84 -18.11
CA LYS A 3 17.44 1.52 -17.05
C LYS A 3 16.12 0.79 -16.82
N ILE A 4 15.82 0.48 -15.57
CA ILE A 4 14.64 -0.28 -15.19
C ILE A 4 13.73 0.59 -14.34
N ALA A 5 12.46 0.69 -14.73
CA ALA A 5 11.41 1.25 -13.92
C ALA A 5 10.59 0.11 -13.31
N ILE A 6 10.26 0.23 -12.05
CA ILE A 6 9.43 -0.75 -11.35
C ILE A 6 8.12 -0.07 -10.95
N LEU A 7 7.01 -0.68 -11.35
CA LEU A 7 5.68 -0.21 -10.99
C LEU A 7 5.10 -1.16 -9.96
N VAL A 8 4.70 -0.61 -8.82
CA VAL A 8 4.18 -1.39 -7.69
C VAL A 8 2.72 -1.05 -7.47
N ASP A 9 1.86 -2.07 -7.55
CA ASP A 9 0.48 -1.96 -7.07
C ASP A 9 0.52 -2.02 -5.54
N GLY A 10 0.37 -0.86 -4.89
CA GLY A 10 0.56 -0.74 -3.46
C GLY A 10 -0.47 -1.50 -2.64
N GLY A 11 -1.73 -1.47 -3.05
CA GLY A 11 -2.77 -2.21 -2.37
C GLY A 11 -2.53 -3.71 -2.39
N PHE A 12 -2.19 -4.23 -3.56
CA PHE A 12 -1.83 -5.64 -3.71
C PHE A 12 -0.59 -6.00 -2.91
N TYR A 13 0.47 -5.18 -2.99
CA TYR A 13 1.70 -5.42 -2.26
C TYR A 13 1.48 -5.51 -0.75
N LYS A 14 0.77 -4.55 -0.18
CA LYS A 14 0.52 -4.52 1.28
C LYS A 14 -0.21 -5.78 1.76
N LYS A 15 -1.23 -6.20 1.04
CA LYS A 15 -1.98 -7.41 1.36
C LYS A 15 -1.13 -8.66 1.22
N ARG A 16 -0.42 -8.77 0.13
CA ARG A 16 0.41 -9.95 -0.16
C ARG A 16 1.56 -10.07 0.82
N ALA A 17 2.23 -8.97 1.12
CA ALA A 17 3.34 -8.94 2.06
C ALA A 17 2.89 -9.32 3.48
N LYS A 18 1.74 -8.83 3.92
CA LYS A 18 1.18 -9.20 5.22
C LYS A 18 0.88 -10.70 5.28
N THR A 19 0.34 -11.26 4.22
CA THR A 19 0.03 -12.70 4.15
C THR A 19 1.29 -13.57 4.17
N LEU A 20 2.31 -13.18 3.41
CA LEU A 20 3.54 -13.99 3.25
C LEU A 20 4.53 -13.80 4.39
N PHE A 21 4.66 -12.59 4.90
CA PHE A 21 5.73 -12.21 5.83
C PHE A 21 5.24 -11.70 7.18
N GLY A 22 3.92 -11.67 7.38
CA GLY A 22 3.32 -11.23 8.63
C GLY A 22 3.28 -9.71 8.78
N GLU A 23 2.88 -9.28 9.97
CA GLU A 23 2.81 -7.86 10.31
C GLU A 23 4.20 -7.29 10.56
N LYS A 24 4.40 -6.06 10.06
CA LYS A 24 5.66 -5.34 10.25
C LYS A 24 5.36 -3.86 10.50
N THR A 25 6.34 -3.17 11.08
CA THR A 25 6.26 -1.71 11.21
C THR A 25 6.28 -1.05 9.83
N PRO A 26 5.78 0.18 9.70
CA PRO A 26 5.85 0.91 8.43
C PRO A 26 7.27 0.99 7.86
N LYS A 27 8.24 1.25 8.71
CA LYS A 27 9.65 1.33 8.31
C LYS A 27 10.17 -0.02 7.79
N GLU A 28 9.91 -1.09 8.51
CA GLU A 28 10.33 -2.43 8.10
C GLU A 28 9.69 -2.84 6.78
N ARG A 29 8.40 -2.55 6.60
CA ARG A 29 7.68 -2.86 5.38
C ARG A 29 8.22 -2.05 4.19
N ALA A 30 8.51 -0.77 4.39
CA ALA A 30 9.10 0.07 3.36
C ALA A 30 10.50 -0.40 2.96
N ASN A 31 11.32 -0.79 3.93
CA ASN A 31 12.64 -1.35 3.65
C ASN A 31 12.56 -2.67 2.90
N GLU A 32 11.61 -3.53 3.26
CA GLU A 32 11.36 -4.81 2.58
C GLU A 32 11.02 -4.58 1.10
N LEU A 33 10.10 -3.67 0.82
CA LEU A 33 9.72 -3.35 -0.55
C LEU A 33 10.91 -2.83 -1.35
N PHE A 34 11.67 -1.91 -0.78
CA PHE A 34 12.83 -1.34 -1.45
C PHE A 34 13.87 -2.40 -1.78
N LYS A 35 14.19 -3.28 -0.84
CA LYS A 35 15.14 -4.37 -1.06
C LYS A 35 14.64 -5.34 -2.14
N TYR A 36 13.36 -5.63 -2.13
CA TYR A 36 12.75 -6.50 -3.14
C TYR A 36 12.88 -5.90 -4.53
N CYS A 37 12.61 -4.62 -4.68
CA CYS A 37 12.77 -3.91 -5.95
C CYS A 37 14.24 -3.90 -6.40
N ILE A 38 15.16 -3.63 -5.51
CA ILE A 38 16.59 -3.61 -5.84
C ILE A 38 17.07 -4.99 -6.28
N SER A 39 16.57 -6.06 -5.67
CA SER A 39 16.93 -7.42 -6.08
C SER A 39 16.54 -7.71 -7.52
N HIS A 40 15.37 -7.21 -7.97
CA HIS A 40 14.95 -7.36 -9.36
C HIS A 40 15.86 -6.60 -10.33
N VAL A 41 16.35 -5.45 -9.94
CA VAL A 41 17.27 -4.66 -10.76
C VAL A 41 18.62 -5.35 -10.90
N ASN A 42 19.08 -5.99 -9.82
CA ASN A 42 20.40 -6.61 -9.77
C ASN A 42 20.47 -8.01 -10.41
N GLU A 43 19.32 -8.61 -10.73
CA GLU A 43 19.28 -9.90 -11.43
C GLU A 43 19.41 -9.70 -12.94
N PRO A 44 20.59 -9.95 -13.54
CA PRO A 44 20.72 -9.88 -14.98
C PRO A 44 19.99 -11.06 -15.62
N LYS A 45 19.05 -10.77 -16.52
CA LYS A 45 18.34 -11.80 -17.30
C LYS A 45 19.23 -12.44 -18.38
N ASP A 46 20.28 -11.76 -18.76
CA ASP A 46 21.27 -12.21 -19.73
C ASP A 46 22.66 -12.06 -19.13
N PRO A 47 23.49 -13.15 -19.11
CA PRO A 47 24.87 -13.08 -18.60
C PRO A 47 25.74 -12.05 -19.29
N ARG A 48 25.34 -11.59 -20.49
CA ARG A 48 26.07 -10.57 -21.25
C ARG A 48 25.71 -9.15 -20.82
N GLU A 49 24.66 -8.96 -20.04
CA GLU A 49 24.28 -7.64 -19.56
C GLU A 49 25.20 -7.22 -18.42
N THR A 50 25.86 -6.10 -18.63
CA THR A 50 26.68 -5.46 -17.60
C THR A 50 25.78 -4.52 -16.78
N GLY A 51 25.26 -5.00 -15.69
CA GLY A 51 24.56 -4.21 -14.68
C GLY A 51 23.35 -3.42 -15.20
N ASN A 52 22.30 -3.46 -14.46
CA ASN A 52 21.11 -2.66 -14.71
C ASN A 52 21.08 -1.48 -13.74
N GLU A 53 20.52 -0.37 -14.18
CA GLU A 53 20.35 0.81 -13.34
C GLU A 53 18.87 1.01 -13.03
N LEU A 54 18.56 1.21 -11.76
CA LEU A 54 17.21 1.57 -11.36
C LEU A 54 16.93 3.01 -11.81
N TYR A 55 15.89 3.18 -12.66
CA TYR A 55 15.40 4.49 -13.00
C TYR A 55 14.56 5.06 -11.86
N ARG A 56 13.41 4.43 -11.58
CA ARG A 56 12.54 4.79 -10.46
C ARG A 56 11.65 3.62 -10.06
N ILE A 57 11.20 3.66 -8.82
CA ILE A 57 10.13 2.82 -8.31
C ILE A 57 8.89 3.71 -8.24
N PHE A 58 7.86 3.37 -9.01
CA PHE A 58 6.57 4.06 -8.96
C PHE A 58 5.62 3.24 -8.11
N TYR A 59 5.26 3.78 -6.97
CA TYR A 59 4.35 3.13 -6.03
C TYR A 59 2.96 3.74 -6.15
N TYR A 60 2.00 2.93 -6.55
CA TYR A 60 0.62 3.35 -6.80
C TYR A 60 -0.27 2.93 -5.65
N ASP A 61 -0.94 3.88 -5.02
CA ASP A 61 -1.85 3.64 -3.91
C ASP A 61 -2.82 4.80 -3.77
N CYS A 62 -3.64 4.75 -2.74
CA CYS A 62 -4.52 5.85 -2.34
C CYS A 62 -4.26 6.17 -0.87
N TYR A 63 -4.42 7.44 -0.50
CA TYR A 63 -4.40 7.80 0.90
C TYR A 63 -5.59 7.17 1.61
N PRO A 64 -5.42 6.73 2.88
CA PRO A 64 -6.52 6.15 3.63
C PRO A 64 -7.63 7.16 3.88
N SER A 65 -8.86 6.67 3.90
CA SER A 65 -10.02 7.52 4.12
C SER A 65 -10.03 8.13 5.52
N GLN A 66 -10.47 9.38 5.61
CA GLN A 66 -10.71 10.07 6.88
C GLN A 66 -12.20 10.13 7.21
N LYS A 67 -13.04 9.46 6.42
CA LYS A 67 -14.48 9.50 6.61
C LYS A 67 -14.93 8.85 7.92
N VAL A 68 -16.00 9.37 8.45
CA VAL A 68 -16.71 8.77 9.58
C VAL A 68 -17.95 8.07 9.04
N PHE A 69 -18.08 6.78 9.33
CA PHE A 69 -19.25 5.99 8.94
C PHE A 69 -19.97 5.51 10.20
N TYR A 70 -21.29 5.33 10.05
CA TYR A 70 -22.07 4.68 11.10
C TYR A 70 -22.25 3.22 10.74
N HIS A 71 -21.84 2.34 11.65
CA HIS A 71 -21.99 0.90 11.42
C HIS A 71 -23.48 0.54 11.42
N PRO A 72 -23.98 -0.11 10.37
CA PRO A 72 -25.43 -0.33 10.24
C PRO A 72 -26.01 -1.27 11.28
N LEU A 73 -25.23 -2.16 11.84
CA LEU A 73 -25.69 -3.11 12.85
C LEU A 73 -25.54 -2.58 14.29
N THR A 74 -24.40 -1.98 14.60
CA THR A 74 -24.11 -1.49 15.95
C THR A 74 -24.50 -0.04 16.16
N LYS A 75 -24.79 0.69 15.08
CA LYS A 75 -25.07 2.14 15.07
C LYS A 75 -23.98 3.00 15.69
N LYS A 76 -22.79 2.45 15.82
CA LYS A 76 -21.62 3.18 16.31
C LYS A 76 -20.91 3.88 15.17
N ALA A 77 -20.39 5.08 15.46
CA ALA A 77 -19.57 5.80 14.51
C ALA A 77 -18.23 5.09 14.32
N VAL A 78 -17.86 4.87 13.06
CA VAL A 78 -16.53 4.37 12.70
C VAL A 78 -15.77 5.52 12.06
N ASP A 79 -14.78 6.04 12.78
CA ASP A 79 -13.91 7.11 12.30
C ASP A 79 -12.65 6.48 11.72
N LEU A 80 -12.56 6.44 10.40
CA LEU A 80 -11.43 5.83 9.72
C LEU A 80 -10.12 6.59 9.94
N HIS A 81 -10.20 7.90 10.23
CA HIS A 81 -9.02 8.70 10.56
C HIS A 81 -8.36 8.23 11.87
N LYS A 82 -9.14 7.72 12.82
CA LYS A 82 -8.65 7.22 14.10
C LYS A 82 -8.25 5.74 14.06
N ALA A 83 -8.51 5.05 12.96
CA ALA A 83 -8.14 3.64 12.83
C ALA A 83 -6.62 3.48 12.85
N PRO A 84 -6.10 2.42 13.50
CA PRO A 84 -4.65 2.16 13.51
C PRO A 84 -4.06 2.05 12.11
N SER A 85 -4.82 1.53 11.16
CA SER A 85 -4.39 1.42 9.76
C SER A 85 -4.14 2.77 9.09
N TYR A 86 -4.87 3.82 9.49
CA TYR A 86 -4.63 5.16 8.96
C TYR A 86 -3.23 5.64 9.31
N SER A 87 -2.87 5.62 10.58
CA SER A 87 -1.56 6.03 11.06
C SER A 87 -0.45 5.17 10.44
N TRP A 88 -0.66 3.87 10.41
CA TRP A 88 0.31 2.95 9.81
C TRP A 88 0.59 3.29 8.35
N ASN A 89 -0.48 3.49 7.56
CA ASN A 89 -0.34 3.81 6.14
C ASN A 89 0.33 5.16 5.91
N MET A 90 -0.03 6.18 6.70
CA MET A 90 0.60 7.49 6.57
C MET A 90 2.10 7.43 6.90
N GLN A 91 2.47 6.68 7.91
CA GLN A 91 3.88 6.46 8.25
C GLN A 91 4.60 5.66 7.16
N PHE A 92 3.94 4.65 6.60
CA PHE A 92 4.49 3.86 5.49
C PHE A 92 4.77 4.73 4.28
N PHE A 93 3.84 5.58 3.88
CA PHE A 93 4.06 6.52 2.78
C PHE A 93 5.20 7.50 3.06
N SER A 94 5.29 7.99 4.28
CA SER A 94 6.40 8.85 4.71
C SER A 94 7.75 8.13 4.59
N GLU A 95 7.83 6.88 5.03
CA GLU A 95 9.04 6.07 4.89
C GLU A 95 9.41 5.82 3.44
N LEU A 96 8.42 5.60 2.57
CA LEU A 96 8.66 5.43 1.14
C LEU A 96 9.21 6.71 0.50
N THR A 97 8.69 7.87 0.88
CA THR A 97 9.18 9.15 0.34
C THR A 97 10.61 9.47 0.74
N SER A 98 11.09 8.89 1.85
CA SER A 98 12.47 9.06 2.28
C SER A 98 13.45 8.20 1.47
N LYS A 99 12.95 7.23 0.72
CA LYS A 99 13.77 6.35 -0.10
C LYS A 99 14.19 7.02 -1.39
N ARG A 100 15.45 6.80 -1.77
CA ARG A 100 15.96 7.28 -3.04
C ARG A 100 15.24 6.59 -4.20
N LYS A 101 14.87 7.39 -5.20
CA LYS A 101 14.24 6.91 -6.44
C LYS A 101 12.86 6.28 -6.28
N VAL A 102 12.18 6.52 -5.18
CA VAL A 102 10.78 6.12 -5.00
C VAL A 102 9.88 7.33 -5.26
N ALA A 103 8.92 7.16 -6.16
CA ALA A 103 7.90 8.14 -6.44
C ALA A 103 6.53 7.59 -6.08
N LEU A 104 5.80 8.30 -5.23
CA LEU A 104 4.42 7.95 -4.92
C LEU A 104 3.49 8.49 -6.01
N ARG A 105 2.58 7.65 -6.45
CA ARG A 105 1.50 8.00 -7.38
C ARG A 105 0.18 7.71 -6.68
N MET A 106 -0.34 8.73 -5.99
CA MET A 106 -1.53 8.58 -5.17
C MET A 106 -2.78 8.91 -5.99
N GLY A 107 -3.72 7.97 -5.98
CA GLY A 107 -5.04 8.16 -6.56
C GLY A 107 -6.03 8.66 -5.52
N GLU A 108 -7.26 8.88 -5.97
CA GLU A 108 -8.36 9.26 -5.11
C GLU A 108 -9.25 8.06 -4.83
N LEU A 109 -9.67 7.91 -3.57
CA LEU A 109 -10.65 6.91 -3.20
C LEU A 109 -12.03 7.35 -3.70
N LEU A 110 -12.73 6.42 -4.34
CA LEU A 110 -14.16 6.61 -4.60
C LEU A 110 -14.91 6.38 -3.29
N GLU A 111 -15.20 7.47 -2.60
CA GLU A 111 -15.99 7.41 -1.39
C GLU A 111 -17.45 7.66 -1.76
N SER A 112 -18.29 6.64 -1.55
CA SER A 112 -19.73 6.81 -1.76
C SER A 112 -20.32 7.70 -0.69
N ASP A 113 -21.17 8.65 -1.08
CA ASP A 113 -21.79 9.63 -0.16
C ASP A 113 -22.81 9.04 0.80
N GLY A 114 -23.08 7.78 0.72
CA GLY A 114 -24.28 7.26 1.32
C GLY A 114 -24.11 6.27 2.44
N GLY A 115 -23.00 6.07 2.97
CA GLY A 115 -22.87 5.04 3.98
C GLY A 115 -22.91 3.62 3.38
N PHE A 116 -23.05 2.64 4.24
CA PHE A 116 -22.85 1.25 3.88
C PHE A 116 -24.04 0.67 3.11
N VAL A 117 -23.73 0.00 2.01
CA VAL A 117 -24.70 -0.88 1.34
C VAL A 117 -24.51 -2.29 1.90
N LEU A 118 -25.45 -2.70 2.73
CA LEU A 118 -25.44 -4.05 3.28
C LEU A 118 -25.97 -5.03 2.26
N SER A 119 -25.13 -5.55 1.44
CA SER A 119 -25.58 -6.59 0.54
C SER A 119 -24.99 -7.96 0.81
N GLU A 120 -23.83 -8.06 1.43
CA GLU A 120 -23.14 -9.34 1.55
C GLU A 120 -22.05 -9.36 2.61
N SER A 121 -21.60 -10.56 2.98
CA SER A 121 -20.47 -10.78 3.86
C SER A 121 -19.15 -10.16 3.35
N ALA A 122 -18.99 -10.09 2.02
CA ALA A 122 -17.83 -9.46 1.41
C ALA A 122 -17.69 -7.97 1.78
N PHE A 123 -18.81 -7.28 1.95
CA PHE A 123 -18.82 -5.89 2.36
C PHE A 123 -18.34 -5.71 3.80
N ALA A 124 -18.72 -6.61 4.69
CA ALA A 124 -18.21 -6.60 6.06
C ALA A 124 -16.71 -6.86 6.11
N GLU A 125 -16.19 -7.72 5.24
CA GLU A 125 -14.75 -7.94 5.10
C GLU A 125 -14.01 -6.71 4.59
N GLU A 126 -14.56 -6.00 3.62
CA GLU A 126 -13.97 -4.77 3.13
C GLU A 126 -13.87 -3.69 4.22
N ILE A 127 -14.90 -3.54 5.02
CA ILE A 127 -14.89 -2.61 6.14
C ILE A 127 -13.83 -3.02 7.17
N LEU A 128 -13.77 -4.31 7.52
CA LEU A 128 -12.77 -4.82 8.44
C LEU A 128 -11.36 -4.63 7.90
N LEU A 129 -11.13 -4.89 6.61
CA LEU A 129 -9.84 -4.70 5.97
C LEU A 129 -9.44 -3.22 5.89
N SER A 130 -10.39 -2.32 5.72
CA SER A 130 -10.11 -0.89 5.71
C SER A 130 -9.92 -0.31 7.11
N ALA A 131 -10.43 -0.97 8.15
CA ALA A 131 -10.29 -0.57 9.54
C ALA A 131 -9.08 -1.19 10.25
N ILE A 132 -8.47 -2.17 9.63
CA ILE A 132 -7.27 -2.85 10.16
C ILE A 132 -6.01 -2.15 9.58
#